data_c8c89e0240b09074f5bf3aa93091e33f
#
_entry.id   c8c89e0240b09074f5bf3aa93091e33f
#
_cell.length_a   1.000
_cell.length_b   1.000
_cell.length_c   1.000
_cell.angle_alpha   90.00
_cell.angle_beta   90.00
_cell.angle_gamma   90.00
#
_symmetry.space_group_name_H-M   'P 1'
#
loop_
_entity.id
_entity.type
_entity.pdbx_description
1 polymer ?
#
loop_
_entity_poly.entity_id
_entity_poly.type
_entity_poly.pdbx_seq_one_letter_code
_entity_poly.pdbx_strand_id
1 'polypeptide(L)'
;TEIIQANKILEDAKNDLRKDQIPFNENLEVGAMIETPAAAICIDHILKEVDFISIGTNDLIQYLLAVDRVNENVAHLYQPFHPSVLRSLKNIIQSAENAGKKVSICGELGGDPMATMLLLGLGKLDDLSMEPHSIPKVKKIIRTIRLDEARQLADNVLEMSSPDEITSFITNEMRVRFPEDFDRDLSFEEKSSST
;
A
#
# COMPACT_ATOMS: atom_id res chain seq x y z
N THR A 1 -12.07 -5.79 -19.31
CA THR A 1 -13.47 -6.13 -19.68
C THR A 1 -14.41 -5.90 -18.50
N GLU A 2 -14.09 -6.37 -17.29
CA GLU A 2 -14.96 -6.29 -16.09
C GLU A 2 -15.19 -4.84 -15.65
N ILE A 3 -14.16 -4.00 -15.60
CA ILE A 3 -14.28 -2.57 -15.23
C ILE A 3 -15.17 -1.84 -16.23
N ILE A 4 -15.01 -2.08 -17.52
CA ILE A 4 -15.87 -1.48 -18.56
C ILE A 4 -17.33 -1.88 -18.36
N GLN A 5 -17.60 -3.14 -18.00
CA GLN A 5 -18.95 -3.62 -17.70
C GLN A 5 -19.52 -2.95 -16.43
N ALA A 6 -18.68 -2.82 -15.37
CA ALA A 6 -19.08 -2.14 -14.14
C ALA A 6 -19.40 -0.65 -14.39
N ASN A 7 -18.57 0.04 -15.16
CA ASN A 7 -18.81 1.43 -15.54
C ASN A 7 -20.09 1.60 -16.35
N LYS A 8 -20.43 0.63 -17.24
CA LYS A 8 -21.68 0.62 -17.96
C LYS A 8 -22.88 0.46 -17.02
N ILE A 9 -22.82 -0.47 -16.07
CA ILE A 9 -23.91 -0.66 -15.08
C ILE A 9 -24.09 0.60 -14.24
N LEU A 10 -23.01 1.26 -13.85
CA LEU A 10 -23.07 2.52 -13.12
C LEU A 10 -23.77 3.63 -13.96
N GLU A 11 -23.44 3.72 -15.26
CA GLU A 11 -24.07 4.71 -16.12
C GLU A 11 -25.56 4.39 -16.38
N ASP A 12 -25.92 3.12 -16.50
CA ASP A 12 -27.31 2.69 -16.59
C ASP A 12 -28.09 3.10 -15.31
N ALA A 13 -27.50 2.90 -14.12
CA ALA A 13 -28.10 3.32 -12.84
C ALA A 13 -28.27 4.86 -12.77
N LYS A 14 -27.26 5.63 -13.21
CA LYS A 14 -27.37 7.10 -13.30
C LYS A 14 -28.51 7.53 -14.23
N ASN A 15 -28.66 6.84 -15.37
CA ASN A 15 -29.74 7.13 -16.32
C ASN A 15 -31.12 6.84 -15.74
N ASP A 16 -31.28 5.81 -14.92
CA ASP A 16 -32.54 5.53 -14.24
C ASP A 16 -32.86 6.61 -13.20
N LEU A 17 -31.90 7.06 -12.40
CA LEU A 17 -32.07 8.17 -11.47
C LEU A 17 -32.45 9.48 -12.19
N ARG A 18 -31.86 9.78 -13.36
CA ARG A 18 -32.22 10.93 -14.18
C ARG A 18 -33.67 10.84 -14.67
N LYS A 19 -34.14 9.68 -15.12
CA LYS A 19 -35.53 9.45 -15.54
C LYS A 19 -36.53 9.68 -14.40
N ASP A 20 -36.15 9.20 -13.21
CA ASP A 20 -36.97 9.31 -12.01
C ASP A 20 -36.83 10.68 -11.32
N GLN A 21 -36.04 11.59 -11.88
CA GLN A 21 -35.75 12.94 -11.33
C GLN A 21 -35.18 12.91 -9.90
N ILE A 22 -34.44 11.83 -9.54
CA ILE A 22 -33.79 11.71 -8.26
C ILE A 22 -32.42 12.38 -8.34
N PRO A 23 -32.09 13.36 -7.49
CA PRO A 23 -30.82 14.05 -7.52
C PRO A 23 -29.72 13.16 -7.02
N PHE A 24 -28.57 13.16 -7.71
CA PHE A 24 -27.35 12.45 -7.34
C PHE A 24 -26.11 13.24 -7.78
N ASN A 25 -24.92 12.82 -7.36
CA ASN A 25 -23.66 13.41 -7.82
C ASN A 25 -23.31 12.88 -9.21
N GLU A 26 -23.48 13.71 -10.24
CA GLU A 26 -23.13 13.36 -11.62
C GLU A 26 -21.63 13.08 -11.81
N ASN A 27 -20.78 13.75 -11.02
CA ASN A 27 -19.31 13.70 -11.10
C ASN A 27 -18.72 12.75 -10.05
N LEU A 28 -19.33 11.58 -9.87
CA LEU A 28 -18.81 10.56 -8.98
C LEU A 28 -17.51 9.98 -9.55
N GLU A 29 -16.40 10.12 -8.83
CA GLU A 29 -15.14 9.46 -9.19
C GLU A 29 -15.25 7.94 -8.97
N VAL A 30 -14.77 7.15 -9.93
CA VAL A 30 -14.80 5.69 -9.89
C VAL A 30 -13.36 5.16 -9.82
N GLY A 31 -13.05 4.40 -8.79
CA GLY A 31 -11.74 3.78 -8.62
C GLY A 31 -11.78 2.26 -8.70
N ALA A 32 -10.59 1.66 -8.80
CA ALA A 32 -10.42 0.22 -8.72
C ALA A 32 -9.47 -0.16 -7.60
N MET A 33 -9.78 -1.29 -6.93
CA MET A 33 -8.85 -1.95 -6.00
C MET A 33 -7.85 -2.78 -6.79
N ILE A 34 -6.57 -2.54 -6.55
CA ILE A 34 -5.47 -3.32 -7.12
C ILE A 34 -4.94 -4.26 -6.03
N GLU A 35 -5.42 -5.48 -6.06
CA GLU A 35 -5.16 -6.46 -5.00
C GLU A 35 -4.85 -7.87 -5.53
N THR A 36 -4.73 -8.01 -6.86
CA THR A 36 -4.31 -9.25 -7.48
C THR A 36 -3.09 -9.05 -8.38
N PRO A 37 -2.20 -10.05 -8.53
CA PRO A 37 -1.07 -9.97 -9.44
C PRO A 37 -1.48 -9.64 -10.88
N ALA A 38 -2.61 -10.18 -11.34
CA ALA A 38 -3.13 -9.91 -12.68
C ALA A 38 -3.48 -8.43 -12.88
N ALA A 39 -4.13 -7.80 -11.89
CA ALA A 39 -4.43 -6.37 -11.92
C ALA A 39 -3.15 -5.52 -11.87
N ALA A 40 -2.17 -5.91 -11.04
CA ALA A 40 -0.89 -5.24 -10.96
C ALA A 40 -0.08 -5.27 -12.26
N ILE A 41 -0.11 -6.42 -12.96
CA ILE A 41 0.58 -6.59 -14.27
C ILE A 41 -0.11 -5.79 -15.37
N CYS A 42 -1.47 -5.76 -15.36
CA CYS A 42 -2.27 -5.08 -16.38
C CYS A 42 -2.71 -3.68 -15.96
N ILE A 43 -1.96 -3.03 -15.07
CA ILE A 43 -2.33 -1.75 -14.46
C ILE A 43 -2.56 -0.64 -15.49
N ASP A 44 -1.80 -0.61 -16.58
CA ASP A 44 -1.91 0.36 -17.66
C ASP A 44 -3.27 0.29 -18.38
N HIS A 45 -3.88 -0.87 -18.47
CA HIS A 45 -5.24 -1.04 -19.01
C HIS A 45 -6.30 -0.57 -18.00
N ILE A 46 -6.12 -0.85 -16.71
CA ILE A 46 -7.05 -0.45 -15.65
C ILE A 46 -7.11 1.08 -15.54
N LEU A 47 -5.95 1.74 -15.54
CA LEU A 47 -5.83 3.19 -15.39
C LEU A 47 -6.56 4.00 -16.48
N LYS A 48 -6.87 3.40 -17.63
CA LYS A 48 -7.65 4.05 -18.69
C LYS A 48 -9.14 4.15 -18.37
N GLU A 49 -9.62 3.29 -17.48
CA GLU A 49 -11.05 3.06 -17.22
C GLU A 49 -11.50 3.59 -15.85
N VAL A 50 -10.56 4.15 -15.04
CA VAL A 50 -10.84 4.60 -13.66
C VAL A 50 -10.27 5.99 -13.40
N ASP A 51 -10.80 6.67 -12.38
CA ASP A 51 -10.34 8.00 -11.96
C ASP A 51 -9.20 7.92 -10.95
N PHE A 52 -9.17 6.88 -10.13
CA PHE A 52 -8.13 6.62 -9.13
C PHE A 52 -7.96 5.12 -8.88
N ILE A 53 -6.92 4.74 -8.15
CA ILE A 53 -6.73 3.37 -7.68
C ILE A 53 -6.46 3.32 -6.17
N SER A 54 -6.84 2.20 -5.56
CA SER A 54 -6.46 1.85 -4.20
C SER A 54 -5.73 0.51 -4.21
N ILE A 55 -4.56 0.44 -3.56
CA ILE A 55 -3.77 -0.79 -3.50
C ILE A 55 -4.19 -1.56 -2.24
N GLY A 56 -4.85 -2.70 -2.42
CA GLY A 56 -5.24 -3.63 -1.36
C GLY A 56 -4.06 -4.52 -0.98
N THR A 57 -3.17 -4.03 -0.08
CA THR A 57 -1.89 -4.68 0.18
C THR A 57 -2.02 -6.06 0.79
N ASN A 58 -3.05 -6.31 1.61
CA ASN A 58 -3.22 -7.61 2.27
C ASN A 58 -3.39 -8.74 1.24
N ASP A 59 -4.31 -8.55 0.31
CA ASP A 59 -4.61 -9.56 -0.70
C ASP A 59 -3.55 -9.59 -1.81
N LEU A 60 -3.04 -8.41 -2.21
CA LEU A 60 -1.94 -8.35 -3.18
C LEU A 60 -0.72 -9.16 -2.71
N ILE A 61 -0.30 -9.01 -1.45
CA ILE A 61 0.83 -9.75 -0.89
C ILE A 61 0.51 -11.24 -0.82
N GLN A 62 -0.68 -11.60 -0.32
CA GLN A 62 -1.14 -12.99 -0.24
C GLN A 62 -1.06 -13.70 -1.59
N TYR A 63 -1.58 -13.07 -2.63
CA TYR A 63 -1.61 -13.67 -3.96
C TYR A 63 -0.27 -13.61 -4.70
N LEU A 64 0.54 -12.57 -4.49
CA LEU A 64 1.90 -12.49 -5.04
C LEU A 64 2.80 -13.59 -4.51
N LEU A 65 2.68 -13.89 -3.22
CA LEU A 65 3.50 -14.90 -2.55
C LEU A 65 2.83 -16.28 -2.52
N ALA A 66 1.57 -16.38 -2.97
CA ALA A 66 0.74 -17.58 -2.90
C ALA A 66 0.64 -18.17 -1.47
N VAL A 67 0.48 -17.30 -0.47
CA VAL A 67 0.48 -17.63 0.94
C VAL A 67 -0.83 -17.20 1.56
N ASP A 68 -1.55 -18.13 2.17
CA ASP A 68 -2.73 -17.82 2.97
C ASP A 68 -2.30 -17.24 4.32
N ARG A 69 -2.52 -15.93 4.52
CA ARG A 69 -2.11 -15.18 5.72
C ARG A 69 -2.84 -15.59 7.00
N VAL A 70 -4.00 -16.26 6.89
CA VAL A 70 -4.77 -16.75 8.06
C VAL A 70 -4.45 -18.19 8.41
N ASN A 71 -3.70 -18.92 7.58
CA ASN A 71 -3.28 -20.28 7.85
C ASN A 71 -1.99 -20.29 8.68
N GLU A 72 -2.09 -20.66 9.95
CA GLU A 72 -0.98 -20.65 10.91
C GLU A 72 0.26 -21.41 10.43
N ASN A 73 0.10 -22.46 9.62
CA ASN A 73 1.24 -23.26 9.13
C ASN A 73 2.11 -22.52 8.12
N VAL A 74 1.56 -21.57 7.37
CA VAL A 74 2.27 -20.86 6.28
C VAL A 74 2.29 -19.34 6.45
N ALA A 75 1.58 -18.78 7.45
CA ALA A 75 1.50 -17.33 7.68
C ALA A 75 2.88 -16.67 7.85
N HIS A 76 3.89 -17.41 8.36
CA HIS A 76 5.26 -16.92 8.48
C HIS A 76 5.93 -16.61 7.12
N LEU A 77 5.39 -17.12 6.01
CA LEU A 77 5.84 -16.82 4.65
C LEU A 77 5.18 -15.54 4.07
N TYR A 78 4.20 -14.98 4.78
CA TYR A 78 3.59 -13.70 4.41
C TYR A 78 4.56 -12.57 4.80
N GLN A 79 5.31 -12.08 3.81
CA GLN A 79 6.40 -11.12 4.01
C GLN A 79 6.13 -9.81 3.26
N PRO A 80 5.63 -8.77 3.92
CA PRO A 80 5.32 -7.48 3.28
C PRO A 80 6.52 -6.81 2.60
N PHE A 81 7.72 -7.05 3.11
CA PHE A 81 8.97 -6.51 2.54
C PHE A 81 9.65 -7.47 1.55
N HIS A 82 8.92 -8.44 1.01
CA HIS A 82 9.45 -9.29 -0.04
C HIS A 82 9.77 -8.48 -1.31
N PRO A 83 10.93 -8.71 -1.98
CA PRO A 83 11.32 -7.95 -3.17
C PRO A 83 10.26 -7.90 -4.28
N SER A 84 9.51 -9.00 -4.50
CA SER A 84 8.43 -9.02 -5.51
C SER A 84 7.27 -8.10 -5.13
N VAL A 85 6.95 -7.97 -3.85
CA VAL A 85 5.91 -7.08 -3.33
C VAL A 85 6.32 -5.63 -3.56
N LEU A 86 7.53 -5.26 -3.16
CA LEU A 86 8.03 -3.88 -3.27
C LEU A 86 8.16 -3.44 -4.73
N ARG A 87 8.63 -4.32 -5.61
CA ARG A 87 8.68 -4.07 -7.06
C ARG A 87 7.30 -3.93 -7.67
N SER A 88 6.34 -4.74 -7.23
CA SER A 88 4.94 -4.63 -7.67
C SER A 88 4.33 -3.29 -7.25
N LEU A 89 4.49 -2.91 -5.97
CA LEU A 89 4.04 -1.62 -5.46
C LEU A 89 4.67 -0.45 -6.24
N LYS A 90 5.99 -0.49 -6.45
CA LYS A 90 6.70 0.53 -7.26
C LYS A 90 6.12 0.66 -8.65
N ASN A 91 5.90 -0.47 -9.34
CA ASN A 91 5.35 -0.48 -10.70
C ASN A 91 3.92 0.10 -10.75
N ILE A 92 3.05 -0.28 -9.81
CA ILE A 92 1.67 0.23 -9.73
C ILE A 92 1.67 1.73 -9.51
N ILE A 93 2.43 2.22 -8.51
CA ILE A 93 2.50 3.64 -8.15
C ILE A 93 3.05 4.46 -9.32
N GLN A 94 4.15 4.01 -9.92
CA GLN A 94 4.77 4.71 -11.06
C GLN A 94 3.86 4.75 -12.29
N SER A 95 3.13 3.67 -12.57
CA SER A 95 2.18 3.60 -13.68
C SER A 95 1.02 4.59 -13.48
N ALA A 96 0.50 4.69 -12.26
CA ALA A 96 -0.57 5.63 -11.93
C ALA A 96 -0.08 7.09 -11.98
N GLU A 97 1.12 7.37 -11.47
CA GLU A 97 1.76 8.69 -11.57
C GLU A 97 1.92 9.12 -13.03
N ASN A 98 2.43 8.22 -13.90
CA ASN A 98 2.57 8.48 -15.33
C ASN A 98 1.22 8.71 -16.03
N ALA A 99 0.15 8.07 -15.54
CA ALA A 99 -1.22 8.27 -16.04
C ALA A 99 -1.94 9.49 -15.41
N GLY A 100 -1.30 10.19 -14.47
CA GLY A 100 -1.89 11.33 -13.75
C GLY A 100 -3.05 10.93 -12.83
N LYS A 101 -3.10 9.68 -12.36
CA LYS A 101 -4.15 9.15 -11.50
C LYS A 101 -3.73 9.16 -10.03
N LYS A 102 -4.71 9.38 -9.14
CA LYS A 102 -4.49 9.30 -7.68
C LYS A 102 -4.27 7.86 -7.24
N VAL A 103 -3.39 7.68 -6.26
CA VAL A 103 -3.07 6.38 -5.65
C VAL A 103 -3.27 6.44 -4.14
N SER A 104 -4.07 5.53 -3.62
CA SER A 104 -4.13 5.24 -2.19
C SER A 104 -3.58 3.86 -1.88
N ILE A 105 -3.09 3.66 -0.65
CA ILE A 105 -2.77 2.35 -0.10
C ILE A 105 -3.74 2.06 1.04
N CYS A 106 -4.33 0.87 1.02
CA CYS A 106 -5.12 0.34 2.13
C CYS A 106 -4.59 -1.03 2.56
N GLY A 107 -5.09 -1.51 3.69
CA GLY A 107 -4.57 -2.71 4.33
C GLY A 107 -3.53 -2.40 5.42
N GLU A 108 -3.00 -3.44 6.02
CA GLU A 108 -2.10 -3.34 7.18
C GLU A 108 -0.83 -2.56 6.88
N LEU A 109 -0.25 -2.75 5.70
CA LEU A 109 0.99 -2.09 5.29
C LEU A 109 0.85 -0.56 5.23
N GLY A 110 -0.34 -0.05 4.84
CA GLY A 110 -0.61 1.39 4.81
C GLY A 110 -0.58 2.06 6.18
N GLY A 111 -0.90 1.29 7.24
CA GLY A 111 -0.87 1.73 8.64
C GLY A 111 0.38 1.34 9.41
N ASP A 112 1.32 0.64 8.77
CA ASP A 112 2.58 0.23 9.41
C ASP A 112 3.58 1.39 9.46
N PRO A 113 3.91 1.90 10.66
CA PRO A 113 4.91 2.95 10.82
C PRO A 113 6.28 2.55 10.27
N MET A 114 6.63 1.24 10.32
CA MET A 114 7.90 0.73 9.81
C MET A 114 7.99 0.85 8.29
N ALA A 115 6.87 0.66 7.59
CA ALA A 115 6.78 0.76 6.14
C ALA A 115 6.65 2.19 5.62
N THR A 116 6.23 3.14 6.48
CA THR A 116 5.81 4.50 6.05
C THR A 116 6.86 5.20 5.19
N MET A 117 8.11 5.25 5.63
CA MET A 117 9.18 5.94 4.90
C MET A 117 9.45 5.27 3.55
N LEU A 118 9.48 3.94 3.51
CA LEU A 118 9.66 3.17 2.29
C LEU A 118 8.53 3.43 1.30
N LEU A 119 7.28 3.36 1.73
CA LEU A 119 6.12 3.58 0.87
C LEU A 119 6.16 4.96 0.19
N LEU A 120 6.50 6.01 0.94
CA LEU A 120 6.65 7.36 0.39
C LEU A 120 7.84 7.48 -0.58
N GLY A 121 8.86 6.67 -0.41
CA GLY A 121 10.01 6.60 -1.32
C GLY A 121 9.71 5.87 -2.63
N LEU A 122 8.75 4.95 -2.63
CA LEU A 122 8.38 4.21 -3.84
C LEU A 122 7.76 5.09 -4.94
N GLY A 123 7.15 6.23 -4.59
CA GLY A 123 6.56 7.16 -5.55
C GLY A 123 5.50 8.04 -4.92
N LYS A 124 4.73 8.73 -5.77
CA LYS A 124 3.68 9.62 -5.30
C LYS A 124 2.47 8.82 -4.79
N LEU A 125 2.18 8.97 -3.52
CA LEU A 125 0.96 8.48 -2.88
C LEU A 125 0.11 9.68 -2.46
N ASP A 126 -1.20 9.59 -2.70
CA ASP A 126 -2.15 10.63 -2.32
C ASP A 126 -2.75 10.35 -0.93
N ASP A 127 -3.00 9.08 -0.61
CA ASP A 127 -3.62 8.67 0.65
C ASP A 127 -3.01 7.36 1.20
N LEU A 128 -2.96 7.27 2.54
CA LEU A 128 -2.71 6.05 3.30
C LEU A 128 -3.91 5.79 4.20
N SER A 129 -4.66 4.72 3.92
CA SER A 129 -5.80 4.29 4.74
C SER A 129 -5.33 3.35 5.82
N MET A 130 -5.71 3.61 7.07
CA MET A 130 -5.27 2.85 8.23
C MET A 130 -6.25 2.92 9.38
N GLU A 131 -6.04 2.07 10.37
CA GLU A 131 -6.78 2.16 11.62
C GLU A 131 -6.47 3.45 12.39
N PRO A 132 -7.45 4.04 13.11
CA PRO A 132 -7.29 5.34 13.76
C PRO A 132 -6.10 5.44 14.71
N HIS A 133 -5.74 4.35 15.40
CA HIS A 133 -4.65 4.32 16.36
C HIS A 133 -3.25 4.45 15.70
N SER A 134 -3.12 4.06 14.44
CA SER A 134 -1.85 4.18 13.67
C SER A 134 -1.61 5.60 13.17
N ILE A 135 -2.66 6.40 12.96
CA ILE A 135 -2.59 7.72 12.34
C ILE A 135 -1.57 8.65 13.03
N PRO A 136 -1.54 8.78 14.37
CA PRO A 136 -0.61 9.72 15.00
C PRO A 136 0.86 9.39 14.72
N LYS A 137 1.22 8.09 14.76
CA LYS A 137 2.60 7.63 14.56
C LYS A 137 3.01 7.78 13.09
N VAL A 138 2.18 7.33 12.17
CA VAL A 138 2.42 7.49 10.73
C VAL A 138 2.51 8.97 10.35
N LYS A 139 1.61 9.81 10.83
CA LYS A 139 1.64 11.26 10.59
C LYS A 139 2.90 11.93 11.14
N LYS A 140 3.40 11.50 12.32
CA LYS A 140 4.67 11.98 12.87
C LYS A 140 5.81 11.68 11.91
N ILE A 141 5.89 10.44 11.40
CA ILE A 141 6.92 10.02 10.44
C ILE A 141 6.85 10.86 9.17
N ILE A 142 5.67 10.94 8.52
CA ILE A 142 5.46 11.72 7.29
C ILE A 142 5.93 13.17 7.43
N ARG A 143 5.68 13.81 8.58
CA ARG A 143 6.05 15.20 8.81
C ARG A 143 7.52 15.42 9.15
N THR A 144 8.24 14.37 9.48
CA THR A 144 9.64 14.43 9.95
C THR A 144 10.63 14.08 8.85
N ILE A 145 10.27 13.11 8.00
CA ILE A 145 11.16 12.63 6.93
C ILE A 145 11.26 13.62 5.78
N ARG A 146 12.38 13.56 5.07
CA ARG A 146 12.58 14.24 3.79
C ARG A 146 12.28 13.27 2.65
N LEU A 147 11.60 13.74 1.61
CA LEU A 147 11.22 12.89 0.48
C LEU A 147 12.41 12.36 -0.32
N ASP A 148 13.48 13.15 -0.42
CA ASP A 148 14.74 12.72 -1.05
C ASP A 148 15.39 11.55 -0.29
N GLU A 149 15.41 11.59 1.04
CA GLU A 149 15.90 10.48 1.88
C GLU A 149 15.01 9.24 1.76
N ALA A 150 13.69 9.41 1.71
CA ALA A 150 12.74 8.31 1.51
C ALA A 150 12.96 7.62 0.15
N ARG A 151 13.18 8.40 -0.91
CA ARG A 151 13.50 7.87 -2.26
C ARG A 151 14.81 7.09 -2.25
N GLN A 152 15.86 7.64 -1.63
CA GLN A 152 17.15 6.95 -1.53
C GLN A 152 17.03 5.62 -0.76
N LEU A 153 16.25 5.60 0.34
CA LEU A 153 15.97 4.38 1.08
C LEU A 153 15.26 3.36 0.18
N ALA A 154 14.23 3.78 -0.54
CA ALA A 154 13.48 2.90 -1.45
C ALA A 154 14.36 2.34 -2.58
N ASP A 155 15.21 3.19 -3.19
CA ASP A 155 16.13 2.76 -4.23
C ASP A 155 17.11 1.70 -3.71
N ASN A 156 17.69 1.90 -2.51
CA ASN A 156 18.56 0.92 -1.88
C ASN A 156 17.83 -0.42 -1.63
N VAL A 157 16.61 -0.35 -1.11
CA VAL A 157 15.78 -1.54 -0.81
C VAL A 157 15.42 -2.31 -2.08
N LEU A 158 15.14 -1.63 -3.19
CA LEU A 158 14.77 -2.27 -4.46
C LEU A 158 15.93 -3.06 -5.12
N GLU A 159 17.19 -2.76 -4.75
CA GLU A 159 18.37 -3.52 -5.18
C GLU A 159 18.62 -4.79 -4.33
N MET A 160 18.00 -4.87 -3.14
CA MET A 160 18.15 -6.03 -2.26
C MET A 160 17.32 -7.22 -2.76
N SER A 161 17.77 -8.42 -2.46
CA SER A 161 17.15 -9.68 -2.92
C SER A 161 16.55 -10.53 -1.80
N SER A 162 16.86 -10.23 -0.55
CA SER A 162 16.39 -10.99 0.62
C SER A 162 15.40 -10.19 1.45
N PRO A 163 14.22 -10.76 1.77
CA PRO A 163 13.25 -10.11 2.68
C PRO A 163 13.83 -9.81 4.06
N ASP A 164 14.72 -10.69 4.58
CA ASP A 164 15.34 -10.51 5.89
C ASP A 164 16.35 -9.36 5.88
N GLU A 165 17.14 -9.24 4.80
CA GLU A 165 18.03 -8.11 4.58
C GLU A 165 17.26 -6.79 4.51
N ILE A 166 16.18 -6.76 3.74
CA ILE A 166 15.31 -5.58 3.62
C ILE A 166 14.71 -5.21 4.97
N THR A 167 14.14 -6.18 5.68
CA THR A 167 13.53 -5.96 7.00
C THR A 167 14.54 -5.41 7.99
N SER A 168 15.73 -5.99 8.03
CA SER A 168 16.83 -5.54 8.91
C SER A 168 17.30 -4.14 8.56
N PHE A 169 17.43 -3.83 7.28
CA PHE A 169 17.82 -2.50 6.80
C PHE A 169 16.79 -1.44 7.17
N ILE A 170 15.50 -1.68 6.86
CA ILE A 170 14.41 -0.74 7.19
C ILE A 170 14.32 -0.54 8.70
N THR A 171 14.39 -1.62 9.48
CA THR A 171 14.34 -1.56 10.95
C THR A 171 15.46 -0.69 11.51
N ASN A 172 16.69 -0.87 11.02
CA ASN A 172 17.84 -0.07 11.45
C ASN A 172 17.65 1.42 11.09
N GLU A 173 17.24 1.72 9.86
CA GLU A 173 17.01 3.08 9.40
C GLU A 173 15.92 3.80 10.22
N MET A 174 14.82 3.09 10.54
CA MET A 174 13.73 3.65 11.33
C MET A 174 14.12 3.85 12.80
N ARG A 175 14.90 2.92 13.39
CA ARG A 175 15.43 3.07 14.76
C ARG A 175 16.38 4.25 14.88
N VAL A 176 17.27 4.45 13.93
CA VAL A 176 18.20 5.59 13.94
C VAL A 176 17.45 6.92 13.85
N ARG A 177 16.39 6.99 13.04
CA ARG A 177 15.63 8.24 12.86
C ARG A 177 14.59 8.50 13.93
N PHE A 178 14.01 7.45 14.48
CA PHE A 178 12.89 7.50 15.43
C PHE A 178 13.14 6.59 16.65
N PRO A 179 14.23 6.78 17.41
CA PRO A 179 14.57 5.87 18.51
C PRO A 179 13.47 5.80 19.57
N GLU A 180 12.79 6.92 19.85
CA GLU A 180 11.68 6.94 20.82
C GLU A 180 10.49 6.05 20.44
N ASP A 181 10.30 5.80 19.14
CA ASP A 181 9.16 5.05 18.61
C ASP A 181 9.46 3.57 18.36
N PHE A 182 10.75 3.21 18.18
CA PHE A 182 11.15 1.85 17.76
C PHE A 182 12.13 1.15 18.71
N ASP A 183 12.75 1.84 19.70
CA ASP A 183 13.64 1.18 20.68
C ASP A 183 12.90 0.66 21.92
N ARG A 184 11.66 1.11 22.18
CA ARG A 184 10.92 0.72 23.37
C ARG A 184 10.44 -0.74 23.36
N ASP A 185 10.36 -1.39 22.20
CA ASP A 185 9.86 -2.76 22.11
C ASP A 185 10.86 -3.81 22.61
N LEU A 186 12.17 -3.52 22.63
CA LEU A 186 13.19 -4.44 23.17
C LEU A 186 13.13 -4.58 24.70
N SER A 187 12.60 -3.61 25.43
CA SER A 187 12.51 -3.69 26.89
C SER A 187 11.41 -4.62 27.42
N PHE A 188 10.51 -5.08 26.56
CA PHE A 188 9.45 -6.02 26.92
C PHE A 188 9.82 -7.49 26.62
N GLU A 189 10.60 -7.75 25.56
CA GLU A 189 11.03 -9.12 25.22
C GLU A 189 12.12 -9.63 26.17
N GLU A 190 13.05 -8.79 26.64
CA GLU A 190 14.06 -9.20 27.63
C GLU A 190 13.47 -9.51 29.02
N LYS A 191 12.30 -8.99 29.38
CA LYS A 191 11.64 -9.30 30.64
C LYS A 191 10.81 -10.58 30.63
N SER A 192 10.43 -11.07 29.44
CA SER A 192 9.68 -12.32 29.31
C SER A 192 10.55 -13.58 29.19
N SER A 193 11.85 -13.40 28.89
CA SER A 193 12.82 -14.50 28.79
C SER A 193 13.60 -14.78 30.11
N SER A 194 13.29 -14.04 31.18
CA SER A 194 13.97 -14.16 32.49
C SER A 194 13.06 -14.71 33.59
N THR A 195 11.97 -15.41 33.25
CA THR A 195 11.08 -16.14 34.17
C THR A 195 10.93 -17.56 33.68
#